data_bbac4746f19f79312d53065cb92cef12
#
_entry.id   bbac4746f19f79312d53065cb92cef12
#
_cell.length_a   1.000
_cell.length_b   1.000
_cell.length_c   1.000
_cell.angle_alpha   90.00
_cell.angle_beta   90.00
_cell.angle_gamma   90.00
#
_symmetry.space_group_name_H-M   'P 1'
#
loop_
_entity.id
_entity.type
_entity.pdbx_description
1 polymer ?
#
loop_
_entity_poly.entity_id
_entity_poly.type
_entity_poly.pdbx_seq_one_letter_code
_entity_poly.pdbx_strand_id
1 'polypeptide(L)'
;MTTPTFAIKGLLAGAILTIAASLPAAAAVDVSGYKFDDTAKVAGKDLKLNGAGMRTKFVVKVYAAGLYLPEKKNNTAEILKEEGPRRVTLQMARDISSEDFGKAFMDGLNENIDKAEKQRIVAQISKIGEIFASVDGLKKGDVLHLDWIPGTGTQAELNGQKLGGPIPDINFYNAILRIWLGDKPVDRSLKPALLGDAK
;
A
#
# COMPACT_ATOMS: atom_id res chain seq x y z
N MET A 1 48.70 69.61 27.65
CA MET A 1 48.57 68.30 28.33
C MET A 1 47.26 67.70 27.86
N THR A 2 47.36 66.85 26.90
CA THR A 2 46.21 66.21 26.23
C THR A 2 46.25 64.66 26.47
N THR A 3 45.28 64.19 27.18
CA THR A 3 45.09 62.75 27.43
C THR A 3 44.32 62.10 26.28
N PRO A 4 44.72 60.91 25.74
CA PRO A 4 43.96 60.26 24.75
C PRO A 4 42.99 59.26 25.40
N THR A 5 41.73 59.31 24.96
CA THR A 5 40.65 58.40 25.33
C THR A 5 40.72 57.10 24.47
N PHE A 6 40.92 55.97 25.07
CA PHE A 6 40.83 54.63 24.42
C PHE A 6 39.38 54.17 24.31
N ALA A 7 38.88 54.00 23.08
CA ALA A 7 37.60 53.40 22.81
C ALA A 7 37.74 51.86 22.65
N ILE A 8 37.13 51.10 23.54
CA ILE A 8 37.05 49.62 23.47
C ILE A 8 35.89 49.27 22.56
N LYS A 9 36.19 48.69 21.38
CA LYS A 9 35.19 48.09 20.49
C LYS A 9 34.87 46.66 21.01
N GLY A 10 33.70 46.48 21.62
CA GLY A 10 33.19 45.19 22.00
C GLY A 10 32.70 44.40 20.76
N LEU A 11 33.33 43.26 20.49
CA LEU A 11 32.93 42.30 19.46
C LEU A 11 31.87 41.36 20.04
N LEU A 12 30.59 41.56 19.71
CA LEU A 12 29.51 40.63 20.04
C LEU A 12 29.53 39.46 19.02
N ALA A 13 30.11 38.33 19.41
CA ALA A 13 30.01 37.07 18.67
C ALA A 13 28.63 36.43 18.93
N GLY A 14 27.72 36.58 17.96
CA GLY A 14 26.42 35.89 18.00
C GLY A 14 26.61 34.41 17.66
N ALA A 15 26.44 33.54 18.63
CA ALA A 15 26.38 32.09 18.41
C ALA A 15 25.02 31.73 17.77
N ILE A 16 25.03 31.41 16.48
CA ILE A 16 23.87 30.84 15.79
C ILE A 16 23.73 29.36 16.20
N LEU A 17 22.78 29.11 17.09
CA LEU A 17 22.40 27.75 17.49
C LEU A 17 21.55 27.13 16.36
N THR A 18 22.16 26.35 15.46
CA THR A 18 21.43 25.56 14.47
C THR A 18 20.76 24.38 15.16
N ILE A 19 19.45 24.48 15.39
CA ILE A 19 18.62 23.35 15.82
C ILE A 19 18.44 22.45 14.61
N ALA A 20 19.22 21.37 14.54
CA ALA A 20 18.99 20.30 13.60
C ALA A 20 17.70 19.58 14.02
N ALA A 21 16.59 19.87 13.32
CA ALA A 21 15.36 19.09 13.46
C ALA A 21 15.63 17.67 12.93
N SER A 22 15.86 16.72 13.82
CA SER A 22 15.88 15.30 13.48
C SER A 22 14.48 14.89 13.07
N LEU A 23 14.23 14.72 11.77
CA LEU A 23 13.04 14.07 11.28
C LEU A 23 13.04 12.63 11.84
N PRO A 24 11.92 12.16 12.45
CA PRO A 24 11.83 10.78 12.86
C PRO A 24 12.03 9.89 11.62
N ALA A 25 13.03 9.02 11.64
CA ALA A 25 13.17 7.99 10.64
C ALA A 25 11.90 7.13 10.71
N ALA A 26 11.11 7.10 9.64
CA ALA A 26 9.97 6.21 9.54
C ALA A 26 10.50 4.78 9.75
N ALA A 27 9.98 4.07 10.75
CA ALA A 27 10.31 2.67 10.94
C ALA A 27 9.73 1.90 9.74
N ALA A 28 10.51 0.99 9.17
CA ALA A 28 10.08 0.16 8.06
C ALA A 28 9.98 -1.29 8.51
N VAL A 29 8.92 -1.98 8.10
CA VAL A 29 8.76 -3.42 8.31
C VAL A 29 9.46 -4.15 7.15
N ASP A 30 10.40 -5.04 7.46
CA ASP A 30 11.08 -5.89 6.47
C ASP A 30 10.38 -7.25 6.35
N VAL A 31 9.92 -7.56 5.14
CA VAL A 31 9.32 -8.85 4.79
C VAL A 31 10.24 -9.56 3.82
N SER A 32 11.19 -10.33 4.31
CA SER A 32 12.14 -11.12 3.49
C SER A 32 12.92 -10.25 2.48
N GLY A 33 13.38 -9.06 2.89
CA GLY A 33 14.11 -8.10 2.06
C GLY A 33 13.25 -7.07 1.34
N TYR A 34 11.92 -7.15 1.46
CA TYR A 34 10.97 -6.16 0.93
C TYR A 34 10.53 -5.22 2.06
N LYS A 35 10.82 -3.93 1.91
CA LYS A 35 10.56 -2.92 2.95
C LYS A 35 9.22 -2.24 2.73
N PHE A 36 8.47 -2.10 3.82
CA PHE A 36 7.22 -1.34 3.86
C PHE A 36 7.35 -0.24 4.91
N ASP A 37 7.23 1.00 4.48
CA ASP A 37 7.23 2.14 5.41
C ASP A 37 6.02 2.08 6.34
N ASP A 38 6.16 2.54 7.58
CA ASP A 38 5.08 2.56 8.57
C ASP A 38 3.85 3.35 8.13
N THR A 39 4.04 4.27 7.19
CA THR A 39 2.97 5.12 6.66
C THR A 39 3.00 5.18 5.13
N ALA A 40 1.84 5.43 4.53
CA ALA A 40 1.71 5.73 3.12
C ALA A 40 0.71 6.87 2.93
N LYS A 41 0.91 7.69 1.89
CA LYS A 41 -0.03 8.77 1.54
C LYS A 41 -0.92 8.34 0.38
N VAL A 42 -2.25 8.40 0.58
CA VAL A 42 -3.26 8.13 -0.45
C VAL A 42 -4.23 9.30 -0.52
N ALA A 43 -4.36 9.92 -1.68
CA ALA A 43 -5.22 11.09 -1.88
C ALA A 43 -5.06 12.19 -0.81
N GLY A 44 -3.80 12.46 -0.41
CA GLY A 44 -3.46 13.48 0.58
C GLY A 44 -3.70 13.07 2.05
N LYS A 45 -4.18 11.86 2.32
CA LYS A 45 -4.37 11.32 3.67
C LYS A 45 -3.23 10.35 4.02
N ASP A 46 -2.74 10.47 5.25
CA ASP A 46 -1.73 9.56 5.78
C ASP A 46 -2.42 8.29 6.29
N LEU A 47 -1.92 7.14 5.83
CA LEU A 47 -2.36 5.81 6.24
C LEU A 47 -1.25 5.15 7.06
N LYS A 48 -1.63 4.28 7.98
CA LYS A 48 -0.72 3.46 8.79
C LYS A 48 -0.60 2.07 8.17
N LEU A 49 0.61 1.51 8.16
CA LEU A 49 0.80 0.10 7.82
C LEU A 49 0.06 -0.76 8.85
N ASN A 50 -0.99 -1.44 8.41
CA ASN A 50 -1.77 -2.35 9.25
C ASN A 50 -1.00 -3.63 9.50
N GLY A 51 -0.41 -4.19 8.44
CA GLY A 51 0.44 -5.35 8.47
C GLY A 51 1.02 -5.67 7.12
N ALA A 52 2.04 -6.51 7.10
CA ALA A 52 2.70 -6.95 5.87
C ALA A 52 3.17 -8.39 5.98
N GLY A 53 3.24 -9.09 4.84
CA GLY A 53 3.67 -10.49 4.80
C GLY A 53 4.02 -10.95 3.39
N MET A 54 4.67 -12.13 3.31
CA MET A 54 5.05 -12.75 2.04
C MET A 54 3.97 -13.71 1.57
N ARG A 55 3.52 -13.54 0.31
CA ARG A 55 2.74 -14.58 -0.36
C ARG A 55 3.68 -15.63 -0.93
N THR A 56 3.42 -16.87 -0.54
CA THR A 56 4.14 -18.03 -1.07
C THR A 56 3.17 -18.98 -1.75
N LYS A 57 3.49 -19.46 -2.94
CA LYS A 57 2.75 -20.51 -3.62
C LYS A 57 3.63 -21.77 -3.65
N PHE A 58 3.23 -22.81 -2.92
CA PHE A 58 4.09 -23.95 -2.59
C PHE A 58 5.35 -23.47 -1.84
N VAL A 59 6.52 -23.50 -2.48
CA VAL A 59 7.79 -23.03 -1.91
C VAL A 59 8.31 -21.74 -2.56
N VAL A 60 7.55 -21.17 -3.52
CA VAL A 60 8.00 -20.04 -4.31
C VAL A 60 7.42 -18.74 -3.76
N LYS A 61 8.27 -17.80 -3.39
CA LYS A 61 7.88 -16.42 -3.05
C LYS A 61 7.35 -15.72 -4.29
N VAL A 62 6.12 -15.19 -4.20
CA VAL A 62 5.43 -14.55 -5.32
C VAL A 62 5.52 -13.04 -5.23
N TYR A 63 5.13 -12.48 -4.08
CA TYR A 63 5.25 -11.07 -3.74
C TYR A 63 5.17 -10.87 -2.23
N ALA A 64 5.73 -9.77 -1.75
CA ALA A 64 5.42 -9.24 -0.43
C ALA A 64 4.20 -8.32 -0.56
N ALA A 65 3.25 -8.41 0.38
CA ALA A 65 2.06 -7.58 0.44
C ALA A 65 2.03 -6.76 1.71
N GLY A 66 1.58 -5.50 1.62
CA GLY A 66 1.31 -4.62 2.75
C GLY A 66 -0.09 -4.02 2.64
N LEU A 67 -0.80 -3.94 3.75
CA LEU A 67 -2.10 -3.30 3.87
C LEU A 67 -1.95 -2.01 4.67
N TYR A 68 -2.45 -0.90 4.12
CA TYR A 68 -2.46 0.41 4.76
C TYR A 68 -3.89 0.88 4.99
N LEU A 69 -4.15 1.35 6.21
CA LEU A 69 -5.46 1.80 6.67
C LEU A 69 -5.33 3.15 7.39
N PRO A 70 -6.40 3.95 7.50
CA PRO A 70 -6.41 5.16 8.35
C PRO A 70 -6.07 4.84 9.81
N GLU A 71 -6.65 3.77 10.35
CA GLU A 71 -6.37 3.24 11.68
C GLU A 71 -6.17 1.72 11.62
N LYS A 72 -5.27 1.19 12.47
CA LYS A 72 -4.99 -0.25 12.51
C LYS A 72 -6.22 -1.04 12.95
N LYS A 73 -6.46 -2.17 12.27
CA LYS A 73 -7.57 -3.09 12.53
C LYS A 73 -7.08 -4.54 12.39
N ASN A 74 -7.52 -5.39 13.27
CA ASN A 74 -7.17 -6.83 13.28
C ASN A 74 -8.32 -7.73 12.81
N ASN A 75 -9.40 -7.14 12.31
CA ASN A 75 -10.63 -7.85 11.95
C ASN A 75 -11.03 -7.50 10.52
N THR A 76 -11.23 -8.51 9.66
CA THR A 76 -11.63 -8.33 8.27
C THR A 76 -12.94 -7.55 8.13
N ALA A 77 -13.95 -7.84 8.96
CA ALA A 77 -15.25 -7.18 8.85
C ALA A 77 -15.17 -5.68 9.14
N GLU A 78 -14.30 -5.26 10.07
CA GLU A 78 -14.05 -3.84 10.35
C GLU A 78 -13.28 -3.16 9.22
N ILE A 79 -12.31 -3.86 8.60
CA ILE A 79 -11.56 -3.35 7.45
C ILE A 79 -12.50 -3.13 6.25
N LEU A 80 -13.43 -4.06 6.00
CA LEU A 80 -14.38 -3.94 4.89
C LEU A 80 -15.43 -2.84 5.11
N LYS A 81 -15.68 -2.43 6.36
CA LYS A 81 -16.56 -1.30 6.71
C LYS A 81 -15.85 0.06 6.72
N GLU A 82 -14.52 0.07 6.57
CA GLU A 82 -13.75 1.31 6.56
C GLU A 82 -14.15 2.18 5.35
N GLU A 83 -14.58 3.41 5.61
CA GLU A 83 -15.00 4.35 4.56
C GLU A 83 -13.85 5.21 4.04
N GLY A 84 -12.78 5.33 4.82
CA GLY A 84 -11.59 6.09 4.49
C GLY A 84 -10.77 5.48 3.35
N PRO A 85 -9.72 6.18 2.89
CA PRO A 85 -8.80 5.64 1.88
C PRO A 85 -8.07 4.41 2.43
N ARG A 86 -7.78 3.46 1.54
CA ARG A 86 -7.06 2.21 1.87
C ARG A 86 -6.13 1.85 0.72
N ARG A 87 -5.02 1.19 1.03
CA ARG A 87 -4.06 0.72 0.03
C ARG A 87 -3.65 -0.72 0.29
N VAL A 88 -3.62 -1.51 -0.77
CA VAL A 88 -2.83 -2.74 -0.82
C VAL A 88 -1.61 -2.47 -1.70
N THR A 89 -0.43 -2.77 -1.18
CA THR A 89 0.84 -2.71 -1.91
C THR A 89 1.35 -4.11 -2.14
N LEU A 90 1.70 -4.44 -3.39
CA LEU A 90 2.38 -5.68 -3.76
C LEU A 90 3.78 -5.34 -4.27
N GLN A 91 4.82 -5.88 -3.64
CA GLN A 91 6.21 -5.82 -4.13
C GLN A 91 6.57 -7.17 -4.72
N MET A 92 6.79 -7.22 -6.03
CA MET A 92 6.94 -8.48 -6.75
C MET A 92 8.26 -9.18 -6.44
N ALA A 93 8.20 -10.46 -6.04
CA ALA A 93 9.36 -11.27 -5.74
C ALA A 93 9.87 -12.09 -6.96
N ARG A 94 9.09 -12.13 -8.02
CA ARG A 94 9.39 -12.80 -9.30
C ARG A 94 8.62 -12.17 -10.45
N ASP A 95 9.03 -12.48 -11.67
CA ASP A 95 8.27 -12.15 -12.87
C ASP A 95 6.98 -12.96 -12.95
N ILE A 96 5.89 -12.32 -13.37
CA ILE A 96 4.58 -12.93 -13.60
C ILE A 96 4.02 -12.30 -14.87
N SER A 97 3.53 -13.14 -15.80
CA SER A 97 2.83 -12.64 -16.99
C SER A 97 1.52 -11.94 -16.62
N SER A 98 1.04 -11.02 -17.45
CA SER A 98 -0.27 -10.38 -17.27
C SER A 98 -1.40 -11.40 -17.23
N GLU A 99 -1.32 -12.46 -18.05
CA GLU A 99 -2.29 -13.55 -18.06
C GLU A 99 -2.33 -14.30 -16.73
N ASP A 100 -1.16 -14.74 -16.20
CA ASP A 100 -1.07 -15.46 -14.93
C ASP A 100 -1.50 -14.60 -13.75
N PHE A 101 -1.15 -13.29 -13.78
CA PHE A 101 -1.57 -12.35 -12.75
C PHE A 101 -3.08 -12.13 -12.78
N GLY A 102 -3.64 -11.86 -13.96
CA GLY A 102 -5.08 -11.70 -14.17
C GLY A 102 -5.85 -12.95 -13.77
N LYS A 103 -5.37 -14.14 -14.17
CA LYS A 103 -5.97 -15.41 -13.76
C LYS A 103 -5.96 -15.58 -12.24
N ALA A 104 -4.82 -15.37 -11.58
CA ALA A 104 -4.70 -15.49 -10.13
C ALA A 104 -5.60 -14.50 -9.37
N PHE A 105 -5.73 -13.26 -9.91
CA PHE A 105 -6.63 -12.25 -9.39
C PHE A 105 -8.10 -12.70 -9.50
N MET A 106 -8.52 -13.20 -10.65
CA MET A 106 -9.87 -13.72 -10.88
C MET A 106 -10.19 -14.95 -10.04
N ASP A 107 -9.25 -15.87 -9.91
CA ASP A 107 -9.40 -17.05 -9.06
C ASP A 107 -9.62 -16.62 -7.60
N GLY A 108 -8.78 -15.71 -7.08
CA GLY A 108 -8.91 -15.19 -5.71
C GLY A 108 -10.24 -14.44 -5.47
N LEU A 109 -10.71 -13.67 -6.46
CA LEU A 109 -12.02 -13.02 -6.43
C LEU A 109 -13.15 -14.05 -6.35
N ASN A 110 -13.18 -15.00 -7.30
CA ASN A 110 -14.24 -16.01 -7.43
C ASN A 110 -14.37 -16.91 -6.19
N GLU A 111 -13.27 -17.17 -5.47
CA GLU A 111 -13.30 -17.96 -4.23
C GLU A 111 -13.95 -17.21 -3.06
N ASN A 112 -14.05 -15.87 -3.12
CA ASN A 112 -14.46 -15.03 -2.00
C ASN A 112 -15.70 -14.15 -2.25
N ILE A 113 -16.33 -14.26 -3.43
CA ILE A 113 -17.59 -13.58 -3.76
C ILE A 113 -18.61 -14.59 -4.30
N ASP A 114 -19.87 -14.35 -4.03
CA ASP A 114 -20.95 -15.17 -4.60
C ASP A 114 -21.34 -14.71 -6.03
N LYS A 115 -22.20 -15.51 -6.67
CA LYS A 115 -22.64 -15.24 -8.04
C LYS A 115 -23.41 -13.90 -8.16
N ALA A 116 -24.21 -13.56 -7.17
CA ALA A 116 -25.01 -12.32 -7.20
C ALA A 116 -24.11 -11.10 -7.04
N GLU A 117 -23.13 -11.17 -6.15
CA GLU A 117 -22.14 -10.11 -5.98
C GLU A 117 -21.28 -9.94 -7.24
N LYS A 118 -20.83 -11.06 -7.83
CA LYS A 118 -20.08 -11.03 -9.09
C LYS A 118 -20.85 -10.34 -10.22
N GLN A 119 -22.16 -10.60 -10.33
CA GLN A 119 -23.01 -9.92 -11.31
C GLN A 119 -23.11 -8.41 -11.07
N ARG A 120 -23.14 -7.97 -9.82
CA ARG A 120 -23.20 -6.53 -9.48
C ARG A 120 -21.92 -5.78 -9.85
N ILE A 121 -20.77 -6.41 -9.79
CA ILE A 121 -19.46 -5.78 -10.04
C ILE A 121 -18.81 -6.23 -11.37
N VAL A 122 -19.59 -6.85 -12.28
CA VAL A 122 -19.02 -7.40 -13.54
C VAL A 122 -18.37 -6.34 -14.41
N ALA A 123 -18.92 -5.12 -14.46
CA ALA A 123 -18.35 -4.02 -15.23
C ALA A 123 -17.00 -3.57 -14.65
N GLN A 124 -16.87 -3.55 -13.32
CA GLN A 124 -15.64 -3.22 -12.62
C GLN A 124 -14.57 -4.31 -12.83
N ILE A 125 -14.99 -5.59 -12.81
CA ILE A 125 -14.11 -6.73 -13.12
C ILE A 125 -13.58 -6.62 -14.55
N SER A 126 -14.42 -6.28 -15.54
CA SER A 126 -13.96 -6.07 -16.92
C SER A 126 -12.90 -4.97 -17.00
N LYS A 127 -13.16 -3.82 -16.38
CA LYS A 127 -12.22 -2.68 -16.40
C LYS A 127 -10.87 -2.99 -15.76
N ILE A 128 -10.84 -3.69 -14.62
CA ILE A 128 -9.56 -4.06 -14.02
C ILE A 128 -8.82 -5.11 -14.87
N GLY A 129 -9.54 -5.98 -15.53
CA GLY A 129 -8.98 -6.93 -16.50
C GLY A 129 -8.31 -6.22 -17.68
N GLU A 130 -8.95 -5.20 -18.26
CA GLU A 130 -8.38 -4.36 -19.33
C GLU A 130 -7.11 -3.63 -18.85
N ILE A 131 -7.12 -3.10 -17.62
CA ILE A 131 -5.95 -2.46 -17.02
C ILE A 131 -4.78 -3.46 -16.90
N PHE A 132 -5.01 -4.66 -16.38
CA PHE A 132 -3.95 -5.65 -16.26
C PHE A 132 -3.47 -6.18 -17.63
N ALA A 133 -4.35 -6.26 -18.63
CA ALA A 133 -3.98 -6.63 -19.99
C ALA A 133 -3.17 -5.54 -20.71
N SER A 134 -3.19 -4.30 -20.23
CA SER A 134 -2.44 -3.18 -20.84
C SER A 134 -0.95 -3.15 -20.45
N VAL A 135 -0.51 -4.01 -19.55
CA VAL A 135 0.90 -4.13 -19.12
C VAL A 135 1.48 -5.47 -19.57
N ASP A 136 2.78 -5.50 -19.88
CA ASP A 136 3.50 -6.71 -20.34
C ASP A 136 3.85 -7.70 -19.19
N GLY A 137 3.00 -7.72 -18.16
CA GLY A 137 3.22 -8.48 -16.93
C GLY A 137 3.88 -7.63 -15.85
N LEU A 138 4.16 -8.27 -14.72
CA LEU A 138 4.83 -7.69 -13.57
C LEU A 138 6.21 -8.31 -13.44
N LYS A 139 7.24 -7.49 -13.25
CA LYS A 139 8.63 -7.94 -13.10
C LYS A 139 9.03 -8.02 -11.63
N LYS A 140 10.01 -8.84 -11.32
CA LYS A 140 10.62 -8.83 -9.98
C LYS A 140 11.10 -7.42 -9.62
N GLY A 141 10.70 -6.94 -8.45
CA GLY A 141 10.99 -5.59 -7.96
C GLY A 141 9.92 -4.56 -8.30
N ASP A 142 8.96 -4.87 -9.18
CA ASP A 142 7.83 -3.98 -9.43
C ASP A 142 6.98 -3.79 -8.18
N VAL A 143 6.43 -2.59 -8.05
CA VAL A 143 5.54 -2.20 -6.96
C VAL A 143 4.17 -1.85 -7.54
N LEU A 144 3.16 -2.66 -7.23
CA LEU A 144 1.77 -2.43 -7.60
C LEU A 144 1.00 -1.94 -6.39
N HIS A 145 0.35 -0.79 -6.52
CA HIS A 145 -0.62 -0.28 -5.55
C HIS A 145 -2.04 -0.46 -6.06
N LEU A 146 -2.92 -0.86 -5.18
CA LEU A 146 -4.38 -0.87 -5.38
C LEU A 146 -4.99 -0.01 -4.29
N ASP A 147 -5.40 1.20 -4.65
CA ASP A 147 -5.89 2.22 -3.73
C ASP A 147 -7.40 2.34 -3.81
N TRP A 148 -8.07 2.36 -2.67
CA TRP A 148 -9.40 2.93 -2.56
C TRP A 148 -9.31 4.41 -2.25
N ILE A 149 -9.93 5.24 -3.09
CA ILE A 149 -10.00 6.69 -2.92
C ILE A 149 -11.49 7.06 -2.80
N PRO A 150 -11.97 7.45 -1.60
CA PRO A 150 -13.36 7.84 -1.40
C PRO A 150 -13.82 8.90 -2.40
N GLY A 151 -15.01 8.74 -2.96
CA GLY A 151 -15.56 9.62 -3.98
C GLY A 151 -14.95 9.49 -5.38
N THR A 152 -13.89 8.69 -5.54
CA THR A 152 -13.19 8.48 -6.82
C THR A 152 -13.27 7.03 -7.29
N GLY A 153 -12.87 6.08 -6.45
CA GLY A 153 -12.88 4.64 -6.78
C GLY A 153 -11.55 3.95 -6.52
N THR A 154 -11.44 2.74 -7.06
CA THR A 154 -10.22 1.92 -7.04
C THR A 154 -9.24 2.41 -8.10
N GLN A 155 -8.04 2.82 -7.69
CA GLN A 155 -6.96 3.21 -8.60
C GLN A 155 -5.82 2.20 -8.51
N ALA A 156 -5.45 1.63 -9.66
CA ALA A 156 -4.23 0.84 -9.79
C ALA A 156 -3.06 1.75 -10.17
N GLU A 157 -1.88 1.47 -9.60
CA GLU A 157 -0.64 2.20 -9.88
C GLU A 157 0.53 1.22 -9.90
N LEU A 158 1.34 1.23 -10.94
CA LEU A 158 2.53 0.40 -11.10
C LEU A 158 3.77 1.28 -11.16
N ASN A 159 4.70 1.08 -10.25
CA ASN A 159 5.97 1.82 -10.17
C ASN A 159 5.78 3.36 -10.21
N GLY A 160 4.76 3.87 -9.50
CA GLY A 160 4.45 5.30 -9.46
C GLY A 160 3.61 5.81 -10.64
N GLN A 161 3.28 4.97 -11.60
CA GLN A 161 2.45 5.34 -12.75
C GLN A 161 1.04 4.77 -12.62
N LYS A 162 0.03 5.64 -12.69
CA LYS A 162 -1.38 5.22 -12.68
C LYS A 162 -1.69 4.37 -13.91
N LEU A 163 -2.31 3.23 -13.68
CA LEU A 163 -2.82 2.37 -14.72
C LEU A 163 -4.30 2.64 -14.95
N GLY A 164 -4.65 3.11 -16.13
CA GLY A 164 -6.02 3.45 -16.47
C GLY A 164 -6.68 4.50 -15.56
N GLY A 165 -7.97 4.65 -15.69
CA GLY A 165 -8.78 5.51 -14.80
C GLY A 165 -9.27 4.77 -13.56
N PRO A 166 -9.75 5.52 -12.53
CA PRO A 166 -10.30 4.92 -11.32
C PRO A 166 -11.58 4.14 -11.62
N ILE A 167 -11.78 3.04 -10.92
CA ILE A 167 -12.95 2.18 -11.03
C ILE A 167 -13.85 2.43 -9.81
N PRO A 168 -15.04 3.01 -9.99
CA PRO A 168 -15.96 3.30 -8.89
C PRO A 168 -16.51 2.01 -8.26
N ASP A 169 -17.15 2.15 -7.11
CA ASP A 169 -17.82 1.11 -6.30
C ASP A 169 -16.92 0.50 -5.22
N ILE A 170 -17.27 0.83 -3.97
CA ILE A 170 -16.60 0.30 -2.76
C ILE A 170 -16.77 -1.23 -2.64
N ASN A 171 -17.87 -1.79 -3.14
CA ASN A 171 -18.08 -3.24 -3.10
C ASN A 171 -17.05 -3.96 -3.97
N PHE A 172 -16.67 -3.36 -5.10
CA PHE A 172 -15.59 -3.88 -5.93
C PHE A 172 -14.26 -3.87 -5.20
N TYR A 173 -13.89 -2.74 -4.54
CA TYR A 173 -12.67 -2.70 -3.75
C TYR A 173 -12.68 -3.68 -2.58
N ASN A 174 -13.81 -3.81 -1.90
CA ASN A 174 -14.00 -4.78 -0.84
C ASN A 174 -13.87 -6.23 -1.36
N ALA A 175 -14.35 -6.52 -2.56
CA ALA A 175 -14.14 -7.81 -3.21
C ALA A 175 -12.65 -8.07 -3.49
N ILE A 176 -11.90 -7.06 -3.95
CA ILE A 176 -10.43 -7.14 -4.10
C ILE A 176 -9.76 -7.46 -2.75
N LEU A 177 -10.09 -6.75 -1.68
CA LEU A 177 -9.49 -7.00 -0.36
C LEU A 177 -9.72 -8.44 0.12
N ARG A 178 -10.88 -9.03 -0.20
CA ARG A 178 -11.18 -10.41 0.18
C ARG A 178 -10.31 -11.46 -0.50
N ILE A 179 -9.61 -11.12 -1.58
CA ILE A 179 -8.58 -11.98 -2.17
C ILE A 179 -7.55 -12.40 -1.10
N TRP A 180 -7.22 -11.49 -0.19
CA TRP A 180 -6.25 -11.73 0.89
C TRP A 180 -6.89 -11.93 2.26
N LEU A 181 -8.02 -11.26 2.53
CA LEU A 181 -8.64 -11.18 3.86
C LEU A 181 -9.92 -12.02 4.00
N GLY A 182 -10.42 -12.58 2.90
CA GLY A 182 -11.64 -13.39 2.89
C GLY A 182 -11.51 -14.74 3.57
N ASP A 183 -12.54 -15.57 3.47
CA ASP A 183 -12.58 -16.89 4.10
C ASP A 183 -11.68 -17.90 3.37
N LYS A 184 -11.46 -17.68 2.06
CA LYS A 184 -10.56 -18.46 1.23
C LYS A 184 -9.44 -17.58 0.67
N PRO A 185 -8.54 -17.08 1.52
CA PRO A 185 -7.47 -16.18 1.07
C PRO A 185 -6.49 -16.92 0.17
N VAL A 186 -5.89 -16.19 -0.78
CA VAL A 186 -4.88 -16.76 -1.71
C VAL A 186 -3.65 -17.34 -1.00
N ASP A 187 -3.45 -16.98 0.26
CA ASP A 187 -2.43 -17.53 1.15
C ASP A 187 -2.90 -17.41 2.60
N ARG A 188 -3.04 -18.54 3.28
CA ARG A 188 -3.56 -18.61 4.66
C ARG A 188 -2.60 -17.98 5.68
N SER A 189 -1.30 -17.98 5.40
CA SER A 189 -0.30 -17.40 6.29
C SER A 189 -0.22 -15.87 6.11
N LEU A 190 -0.55 -15.36 4.93
CA LEU A 190 -0.52 -13.93 4.63
C LEU A 190 -1.69 -13.17 5.31
N LYS A 191 -2.87 -13.79 5.41
CA LYS A 191 -4.04 -13.13 6.03
C LYS A 191 -3.75 -12.60 7.46
N PRO A 192 -3.30 -13.40 8.45
CA PRO A 192 -2.98 -12.89 9.77
C PRO A 192 -1.88 -11.84 9.74
N ALA A 193 -0.87 -11.98 8.90
CA ALA A 193 0.19 -10.97 8.77
C ALA A 193 -0.36 -9.60 8.32
N LEU A 194 -1.31 -9.57 7.38
CA LEU A 194 -1.98 -8.34 6.94
C LEU A 194 -2.93 -7.76 8.00
N LEU A 195 -3.47 -8.61 8.88
CA LEU A 195 -4.30 -8.19 10.03
C LEU A 195 -3.46 -7.69 11.22
N GLY A 196 -2.14 -7.63 11.09
CA GLY A 196 -1.25 -7.13 12.12
C GLY A 196 -0.79 -8.18 13.14
N ASP A 197 -1.13 -9.46 12.92
CA ASP A 197 -0.68 -10.59 13.74
C ASP A 197 0.70 -11.10 13.22
N ALA A 198 1.67 -10.19 13.10
CA ALA A 198 3.04 -10.58 12.79
C ALA A 198 3.61 -11.41 13.95
N LYS A 199 3.97 -12.67 13.69
CA LYS A 199 4.75 -13.51 14.61
C LYS A 199 6.23 -13.16 14.52
#